data_dbb824daa4123880b56599696fa154b7
#
_entry.id   dbb824daa4123880b56599696fa154b7
#
_cell.length_a   1.000
_cell.length_b   1.000
_cell.length_c   1.000
_cell.angle_alpha   90.00
_cell.angle_beta   90.00
_cell.angle_gamma   90.00
#
_symmetry.space_group_name_H-M   'P 1'
#
loop_
_entity.id
_entity.type
_entity.pdbx_description
1 polymer ?
#
loop_
_entity_poly.entity_id
_entity_poly.type
_entity_poly.pdbx_seq_one_letter_code
_entity_poly.pdbx_strand_id
1 'polypeptide(L)'
;EALAVLLCTILGPLLSLGDALFSLNGFVLESRIRSSCHVKQQLPLKIKVRKNNRGPLGRIQLKILVENTMYGEQKEQQVILCTSEKKETSFQHLIRMENCGSERITIVHVKCYDLLGLFCWKKPGTAQQEVLVYPAEFQLNTRFTRRPETIISGELYDQNRKGQDVSEVSGLRNYEKGDSLGRIHWKLSSKLDELVVREFGYPSNYSILILYD
;
A
#
# COMPACT_ATOMS: atom_id res chain seq x y z
N GLU A 1 -21.51 17.19 -58.84
CA GLU A 1 -20.68 17.45 -57.63
C GLU A 1 -21.58 17.79 -56.44
N ALA A 2 -22.58 18.68 -56.57
CA ALA A 2 -23.48 19.04 -55.46
C ALA A 2 -24.27 17.85 -54.92
N LEU A 3 -24.73 16.92 -55.76
CA LEU A 3 -25.47 15.74 -55.37
C LEU A 3 -24.60 14.74 -54.58
N ALA A 4 -23.31 14.62 -54.92
CA ALA A 4 -22.36 13.79 -54.19
C ALA A 4 -22.06 14.36 -52.79
N VAL A 5 -21.91 15.67 -52.64
CA VAL A 5 -21.76 16.33 -51.35
C VAL A 5 -22.98 16.15 -50.48
N LEU A 6 -24.18 16.33 -51.05
CA LEU A 6 -25.45 16.13 -50.32
C LEU A 6 -25.64 14.70 -49.88
N LEU A 7 -25.21 13.76 -50.69
CA LEU A 7 -25.28 12.32 -50.34
C LEU A 7 -24.31 11.98 -49.22
N CYS A 8 -23.08 12.49 -49.22
CA CYS A 8 -22.11 12.32 -48.17
C CYS A 8 -22.56 12.95 -46.85
N THR A 9 -23.17 14.13 -46.86
CA THR A 9 -23.65 14.82 -45.66
C THR A 9 -24.81 14.08 -44.96
N ILE A 10 -25.62 13.31 -45.71
CA ILE A 10 -26.73 12.52 -45.16
C ILE A 10 -26.23 11.10 -44.80
N LEU A 11 -25.47 10.46 -45.67
CA LEU A 11 -25.05 9.08 -45.49
C LEU A 11 -23.97 8.94 -44.35
N GLY A 12 -23.12 9.94 -44.22
CA GLY A 12 -22.08 9.95 -43.16
C GLY A 12 -22.65 9.80 -41.75
N PRO A 13 -23.54 10.70 -41.32
CA PRO A 13 -24.21 10.58 -40.03
C PRO A 13 -25.04 9.31 -39.84
N LEU A 14 -25.72 8.80 -40.89
CA LEU A 14 -26.47 7.56 -40.82
C LEU A 14 -25.59 6.34 -40.62
N LEU A 15 -24.45 6.26 -41.32
CA LEU A 15 -23.45 5.18 -41.10
C LEU A 15 -22.85 5.28 -39.74
N SER A 16 -22.53 6.49 -39.28
CA SER A 16 -22.01 6.73 -37.93
C SER A 16 -23.01 6.33 -36.84
N LEU A 17 -24.28 6.60 -37.00
CA LEU A 17 -25.32 6.16 -36.09
C LEU A 17 -25.44 4.63 -36.05
N GLY A 18 -25.36 3.97 -37.20
CA GLY A 18 -25.34 2.49 -37.29
C GLY A 18 -24.15 1.90 -36.55
N ASP A 19 -22.97 2.46 -36.74
CA ASP A 19 -21.74 2.07 -36.02
C ASP A 19 -21.85 2.30 -34.50
N ALA A 20 -22.40 3.43 -34.09
CA ALA A 20 -22.67 3.76 -32.69
C ALA A 20 -23.59 2.72 -32.03
N LEU A 21 -24.73 2.40 -32.66
CA LEU A 21 -25.69 1.41 -32.14
C LEU A 21 -25.07 0.00 -32.07
N PHE A 22 -24.27 -0.37 -33.05
CA PHE A 22 -23.59 -1.67 -33.08
C PHE A 22 -22.51 -1.78 -32.00
N SER A 23 -21.85 -0.68 -31.67
CA SER A 23 -20.77 -0.62 -30.67
C SER A 23 -21.26 -0.50 -29.23
N LEU A 24 -22.54 -0.17 -28.97
CA LEU A 24 -23.11 0.06 -27.64
C LEU A 24 -22.84 -1.07 -26.65
N ASN A 25 -22.91 -2.33 -27.06
CA ASN A 25 -22.67 -3.50 -26.22
C ASN A 25 -21.36 -4.24 -26.57
N GLY A 26 -20.55 -3.66 -27.42
CA GLY A 26 -19.47 -4.35 -28.11
C GLY A 26 -18.12 -4.38 -27.40
N PHE A 27 -17.99 -3.90 -26.16
CA PHE A 27 -16.71 -3.98 -25.46
C PHE A 27 -16.84 -4.18 -23.95
N VAL A 28 -15.83 -4.84 -23.37
CA VAL A 28 -15.61 -5.03 -21.93
C VAL A 28 -14.33 -4.29 -21.56
N LEU A 29 -14.39 -3.59 -20.44
CA LEU A 29 -13.25 -2.85 -19.90
C LEU A 29 -12.82 -3.51 -18.59
N GLU A 30 -11.56 -3.91 -18.53
CA GLU A 30 -10.91 -4.43 -17.34
C GLU A 30 -9.81 -3.47 -16.91
N SER A 31 -9.74 -3.16 -15.63
CA SER A 31 -8.65 -2.36 -15.07
C SER A 31 -7.91 -3.13 -14.00
N ARG A 32 -6.59 -2.97 -13.93
CA ARG A 32 -5.74 -3.56 -12.90
C ARG A 32 -4.68 -2.56 -12.49
N ILE A 33 -4.49 -2.42 -11.17
CA ILE A 33 -3.42 -1.65 -10.56
C ILE A 33 -2.76 -2.48 -9.46
N ARG A 34 -1.55 -2.13 -9.05
CA ARG A 34 -0.91 -2.76 -7.89
C ARG A 34 -1.61 -2.34 -6.61
N SER A 35 -1.70 -3.25 -5.64
CA SER A 35 -2.37 -3.03 -4.36
C SER A 35 -1.59 -2.14 -3.39
N SER A 36 -0.29 -1.92 -3.63
CA SER A 36 0.54 -1.12 -2.73
C SER A 36 1.66 -0.38 -3.47
N CYS A 37 2.08 0.77 -2.92
CA CYS A 37 3.19 1.59 -3.39
C CYS A 37 3.69 2.53 -2.30
N HIS A 38 4.76 3.28 -2.59
CA HIS A 38 5.23 4.37 -1.74
C HIS A 38 4.73 5.72 -2.24
N VAL A 39 4.65 6.69 -1.32
CA VAL A 39 4.27 8.07 -1.63
C VAL A 39 5.18 8.68 -2.70
N LYS A 40 4.63 9.53 -3.55
CA LYS A 40 5.28 10.14 -4.74
C LYS A 40 5.63 9.16 -5.86
N GLN A 41 5.33 7.88 -5.73
CA GLN A 41 5.53 6.90 -6.78
C GLN A 41 4.42 7.00 -7.83
N GLN A 42 4.77 6.77 -9.09
CA GLN A 42 3.83 6.64 -10.19
C GLN A 42 3.43 5.19 -10.37
N LEU A 43 2.14 4.89 -10.30
CA LEU A 43 1.61 3.56 -10.54
C LEU A 43 0.96 3.46 -11.92
N PRO A 44 1.29 2.41 -12.68
CA PRO A 44 0.63 2.14 -13.93
C PRO A 44 -0.74 1.48 -13.70
N LEU A 45 -1.80 2.22 -13.96
CA LEU A 45 -3.14 1.65 -14.12
C LEU A 45 -3.20 1.00 -15.50
N LYS A 46 -3.26 -0.32 -15.52
CA LYS A 46 -3.41 -1.11 -16.75
C LYS A 46 -4.90 -1.21 -17.08
N ILE A 47 -5.26 -0.72 -18.25
CA ILE A 47 -6.63 -0.74 -18.76
C ILE A 47 -6.65 -1.62 -20.00
N LYS A 48 -7.43 -2.69 -19.96
CA LYS A 48 -7.65 -3.58 -21.09
C LYS A 48 -9.03 -3.35 -21.66
N VAL A 49 -9.10 -3.08 -22.94
CA VAL A 49 -10.34 -2.97 -23.69
C VAL A 49 -10.43 -4.18 -24.59
N ARG A 50 -11.43 -5.03 -24.35
CA ARG A 50 -11.74 -6.19 -25.18
C ARG A 50 -13.01 -5.93 -25.95
N LYS A 51 -12.93 -6.00 -27.27
CA LYS A 51 -14.08 -5.85 -28.16
C LYS A 51 -14.78 -7.20 -28.36
N ASN A 52 -16.09 -7.22 -28.23
CA ASN A 52 -16.90 -8.40 -28.59
C ASN A 52 -17.17 -8.45 -30.12
N ASN A 53 -17.27 -7.28 -30.73
CA ASN A 53 -17.59 -7.14 -32.14
C ASN A 53 -16.36 -6.67 -32.93
N ARG A 54 -16.31 -6.99 -34.23
CA ARG A 54 -15.24 -6.60 -35.14
C ARG A 54 -15.33 -5.14 -35.65
N GLY A 55 -16.33 -4.38 -35.21
CA GLY A 55 -16.49 -2.98 -35.61
C GLY A 55 -15.37 -2.07 -35.07
N PRO A 56 -15.03 -1.00 -35.77
CA PRO A 56 -14.14 0.01 -35.27
C PRO A 56 -14.82 0.70 -34.08
N LEU A 57 -14.15 0.75 -32.92
CA LEU A 57 -14.50 1.65 -31.85
C LEU A 57 -13.72 2.93 -32.07
N GLY A 58 -14.38 4.06 -32.03
CA GLY A 58 -13.74 5.35 -32.12
C GLY A 58 -12.89 5.65 -30.88
N ARG A 59 -13.15 6.77 -30.26
CA ARG A 59 -12.45 7.24 -29.06
C ARG A 59 -13.21 6.82 -27.80
N ILE A 60 -12.48 6.32 -26.80
CA ILE A 60 -13.02 6.06 -25.44
C ILE A 60 -12.42 7.09 -24.49
N GLN A 61 -13.25 7.78 -23.73
CA GLN A 61 -12.85 8.71 -22.70
C GLN A 61 -13.27 8.13 -21.33
N LEU A 62 -12.30 7.96 -20.46
CA LEU A 62 -12.50 7.47 -19.09
C LEU A 62 -12.45 8.64 -18.13
N LYS A 63 -13.38 8.68 -17.18
CA LYS A 63 -13.32 9.55 -16.01
C LYS A 63 -12.91 8.70 -14.82
N ILE A 64 -11.69 8.95 -14.32
CA ILE A 64 -11.11 8.26 -13.18
C ILE A 64 -11.18 9.20 -11.99
N LEU A 65 -11.73 8.71 -10.88
CA LEU A 65 -11.73 9.37 -9.60
C LEU A 65 -10.72 8.67 -8.69
N VAL A 66 -9.79 9.43 -8.15
CA VAL A 66 -8.85 8.99 -7.12
C VAL A 66 -9.24 9.69 -5.84
N GLU A 67 -9.62 8.92 -4.83
CA GLU A 67 -10.12 9.40 -3.55
C GLU A 67 -9.24 8.88 -2.42
N ASN A 68 -8.71 9.77 -1.60
CA ASN A 68 -8.03 9.39 -0.37
C ASN A 68 -9.08 9.15 0.72
N THR A 69 -9.17 7.90 1.21
CA THR A 69 -10.19 7.51 2.19
C THR A 69 -9.96 8.09 3.58
N MET A 70 -8.73 8.55 3.90
CA MET A 70 -8.40 9.12 5.21
C MET A 70 -8.69 10.62 5.27
N TYR A 71 -8.41 11.35 4.19
CA TYR A 71 -8.52 12.81 4.15
C TYR A 71 -9.74 13.30 3.37
N GLY A 72 -10.41 12.41 2.62
CA GLY A 72 -11.56 12.75 1.78
C GLY A 72 -11.19 13.59 0.54
N GLU A 73 -9.91 13.74 0.25
CA GLU A 73 -9.47 14.45 -0.96
C GLU A 73 -9.81 13.63 -2.21
N GLN A 74 -10.39 14.30 -3.20
CA GLN A 74 -10.77 13.69 -4.46
C GLN A 74 -10.08 14.40 -5.63
N LYS A 75 -9.47 13.63 -6.52
CA LYS A 75 -8.86 14.09 -7.76
C LYS A 75 -9.50 13.40 -8.95
N GLU A 76 -10.00 14.21 -9.88
CA GLU A 76 -10.57 13.71 -11.13
C GLU A 76 -9.53 13.77 -12.25
N GLN A 77 -9.41 12.67 -12.99
CA GLN A 77 -8.56 12.57 -14.15
C GLN A 77 -9.36 12.08 -15.35
N GLN A 78 -9.12 12.68 -16.49
CA GLN A 78 -9.72 12.25 -17.74
C GLN A 78 -8.64 11.63 -18.64
N VAL A 79 -8.90 10.42 -19.09
CA VAL A 79 -7.98 9.66 -19.95
C VAL A 79 -8.68 9.36 -21.25
N ILE A 80 -8.03 9.70 -22.35
CA ILE A 80 -8.53 9.44 -23.70
C ILE A 80 -7.76 8.25 -24.26
N LEU A 81 -8.48 7.25 -24.71
CA LEU A 81 -7.95 6.03 -25.30
C LEU A 81 -8.43 5.94 -26.74
N CYS A 82 -7.51 5.83 -27.67
CA CYS A 82 -7.84 5.53 -29.06
C CYS A 82 -7.73 4.02 -29.26
N THR A 83 -8.83 3.38 -29.61
CA THR A 83 -8.82 1.92 -29.79
C THR A 83 -8.34 1.56 -31.18
N SER A 84 -7.53 0.51 -31.27
CA SER A 84 -7.08 -0.07 -32.52
C SER A 84 -8.14 -1.06 -33.05
N GLU A 85 -8.02 -1.48 -34.31
CA GLU A 85 -8.85 -2.55 -34.92
C GLU A 85 -8.69 -3.93 -34.23
N LYS A 86 -7.66 -4.06 -33.38
CA LYS A 86 -7.39 -5.31 -32.64
C LYS A 86 -8.52 -5.65 -31.67
N LYS A 87 -8.78 -6.93 -31.54
CA LYS A 87 -9.79 -7.48 -30.62
C LYS A 87 -9.56 -7.11 -29.16
N GLU A 88 -8.28 -6.98 -28.77
CA GLU A 88 -7.86 -6.60 -27.41
C GLU A 88 -6.77 -5.52 -27.52
N THR A 89 -6.97 -4.43 -26.78
CA THR A 89 -6.01 -3.35 -26.69
C THR A 89 -5.74 -3.04 -25.24
N SER A 90 -4.48 -2.94 -24.86
CA SER A 90 -4.06 -2.62 -23.50
C SER A 90 -3.41 -1.24 -23.46
N PHE A 91 -3.81 -0.46 -22.47
CA PHE A 91 -3.29 0.89 -22.22
C PHE A 91 -2.71 0.94 -20.82
N GLN A 92 -1.77 1.85 -20.61
CA GLN A 92 -1.22 2.16 -19.32
C GLN A 92 -1.35 3.65 -19.06
N HIS A 93 -1.99 4.00 -17.95
CA HIS A 93 -2.06 5.36 -17.46
C HIS A 93 -1.33 5.46 -16.14
N LEU A 94 -0.44 6.45 -15.99
CA LEU A 94 0.34 6.63 -14.77
C LEU A 94 -0.43 7.54 -13.81
N ILE A 95 -0.75 7.01 -12.64
CA ILE A 95 -1.36 7.76 -11.54
C ILE A 95 -0.28 8.03 -10.51
N ARG A 96 -0.09 9.29 -10.13
CA ARG A 96 0.84 9.69 -9.09
C ARG A 96 0.13 9.71 -7.76
N MET A 97 0.65 8.97 -6.80
CA MET A 97 0.17 8.92 -5.41
C MET A 97 0.86 10.00 -4.60
N GLU A 98 0.11 11.00 -4.15
CA GLU A 98 0.69 12.17 -3.46
C GLU A 98 0.61 12.05 -1.95
N ASN A 99 -0.44 11.41 -1.44
CA ASN A 99 -0.71 11.28 -0.01
C ASN A 99 -0.53 9.83 0.45
N CYS A 100 -0.14 9.65 1.72
CA CYS A 100 -0.10 8.34 2.36
C CYS A 100 -1.51 7.89 2.76
N GLY A 101 -1.71 6.59 2.93
CA GLY A 101 -2.96 6.00 3.38
C GLY A 101 -3.62 5.12 2.32
N SER A 102 -4.91 4.87 2.46
CA SER A 102 -5.67 4.09 1.48
C SER A 102 -6.27 5.01 0.42
N GLU A 103 -5.90 4.80 -0.82
CA GLU A 103 -6.46 5.50 -1.99
C GLU A 103 -7.37 4.58 -2.78
N ARG A 104 -8.57 5.06 -3.04
CA ARG A 104 -9.59 4.38 -3.82
C ARG A 104 -9.63 4.95 -5.23
N ILE A 105 -9.39 4.09 -6.22
CA ILE A 105 -9.40 4.44 -7.63
C ILE A 105 -10.67 3.87 -8.23
N THR A 106 -11.52 4.75 -8.74
CA THR A 106 -12.81 4.39 -9.34
C THR A 106 -12.92 4.92 -10.76
N ILE A 107 -13.25 4.06 -11.70
CA ILE A 107 -13.63 4.50 -13.04
C ILE A 107 -15.13 4.83 -12.97
N VAL A 108 -15.46 6.11 -12.93
CA VAL A 108 -16.83 6.59 -12.71
C VAL A 108 -17.67 6.45 -13.97
N HIS A 109 -17.13 6.91 -15.10
CA HIS A 109 -17.83 6.89 -16.38
C HIS A 109 -16.88 6.54 -17.51
N VAL A 110 -17.44 5.83 -18.47
CA VAL A 110 -16.80 5.53 -19.75
C VAL A 110 -17.66 6.15 -20.84
N LYS A 111 -17.12 7.19 -21.50
CA LYS A 111 -17.74 7.78 -22.68
C LYS A 111 -17.13 7.15 -23.92
N CYS A 112 -17.98 6.66 -24.78
CA CYS A 112 -17.59 6.08 -26.06
C CYS A 112 -18.08 6.97 -27.18
N TYR A 113 -17.21 7.21 -28.12
CA TYR A 113 -17.51 7.97 -29.32
C TYR A 113 -17.46 7.04 -30.52
N ASP A 114 -18.32 7.28 -31.49
CA ASP A 114 -18.28 6.63 -32.79
C ASP A 114 -17.01 7.01 -33.57
N LEU A 115 -16.82 6.42 -34.74
CA LEU A 115 -15.64 6.64 -35.57
C LEU A 115 -15.48 8.12 -36.00
N LEU A 116 -16.59 8.78 -36.31
CA LEU A 116 -16.61 10.18 -36.71
C LEU A 116 -16.68 11.16 -35.53
N GLY A 117 -16.98 10.66 -34.33
CA GLY A 117 -17.13 11.47 -33.12
C GLY A 117 -18.41 12.29 -33.07
N LEU A 118 -19.41 11.97 -33.88
CA LEU A 118 -20.70 12.65 -33.95
C LEU A 118 -21.63 12.21 -32.82
N PHE A 119 -21.56 10.95 -32.43
CA PHE A 119 -22.37 10.39 -31.37
C PHE A 119 -21.54 9.94 -30.18
N CYS A 120 -22.09 10.12 -29.00
CA CYS A 120 -21.44 9.78 -27.75
C CYS A 120 -22.46 9.06 -26.83
N TRP A 121 -22.04 7.93 -26.24
CA TRP A 121 -22.83 7.27 -25.20
C TRP A 121 -21.99 7.05 -23.96
N LYS A 122 -22.68 7.01 -22.82
CA LYS A 122 -22.05 6.78 -21.53
C LYS A 122 -22.37 5.36 -21.04
N LYS A 123 -21.34 4.71 -20.52
CA LYS A 123 -21.49 3.49 -19.73
C LYS A 123 -21.09 3.76 -18.29
N PRO A 124 -21.71 3.11 -17.30
CA PRO A 124 -21.22 3.15 -15.93
C PRO A 124 -19.81 2.55 -15.87
N GLY A 125 -18.97 3.08 -15.01
CA GLY A 125 -17.68 2.50 -14.72
C GLY A 125 -17.84 1.23 -13.87
N THR A 126 -16.90 0.33 -13.96
CA THR A 126 -17.04 -1.02 -13.39
C THR A 126 -15.97 -1.37 -12.37
N ALA A 127 -14.91 -0.58 -12.23
CA ALA A 127 -13.79 -0.98 -11.42
C ALA A 127 -13.53 0.01 -10.29
N GLN A 128 -13.71 -0.48 -9.08
CA GLN A 128 -13.23 0.16 -7.86
C GLN A 128 -12.06 -0.66 -7.33
N GLN A 129 -10.91 -0.03 -7.13
CA GLN A 129 -9.71 -0.68 -6.63
C GLN A 129 -9.09 0.16 -5.52
N GLU A 130 -8.60 -0.50 -4.48
CA GLU A 130 -7.93 0.15 -3.37
C GLU A 130 -6.42 -0.08 -3.46
N VAL A 131 -5.68 0.98 -3.19
CA VAL A 131 -4.21 1.00 -3.19
C VAL A 131 -3.75 1.54 -1.86
N LEU A 132 -2.91 0.78 -1.17
CA LEU A 132 -2.29 1.21 0.07
C LEU A 132 -0.98 1.96 -0.24
N VAL A 133 -0.92 3.22 0.15
CA VAL A 133 0.24 4.09 -0.08
C VAL A 133 1.04 4.22 1.22
N TYR A 134 2.24 3.65 1.21
CA TYR A 134 3.17 3.72 2.33
C TYR A 134 3.94 5.04 2.33
N PRO A 135 4.33 5.54 3.50
CA PRO A 135 5.23 6.69 3.60
C PRO A 135 6.59 6.38 2.96
N ALA A 136 7.35 7.42 2.69
CA ALA A 136 8.71 7.28 2.19
C ALA A 136 9.60 6.67 3.28
N GLU A 137 10.31 5.62 2.94
CA GLU A 137 11.30 5.02 3.84
C GLU A 137 12.61 5.81 3.76
N PHE A 138 13.20 6.07 4.90
CA PHE A 138 14.54 6.64 5.00
C PHE A 138 15.39 5.82 5.97
N GLN A 139 16.66 5.62 5.62
CA GLN A 139 17.60 4.91 6.47
C GLN A 139 18.10 5.85 7.56
N LEU A 140 17.82 5.49 8.81
CA LEU A 140 18.38 6.18 9.97
C LEU A 140 19.80 5.68 10.23
N ASN A 141 20.81 6.53 9.96
CA ASN A 141 22.18 6.31 10.40
C ASN A 141 22.35 6.75 11.87
N THR A 142 21.59 6.16 12.77
CA THR A 142 21.71 6.44 14.20
C THR A 142 22.63 5.42 14.87
N ARG A 143 23.63 5.92 15.58
CA ARG A 143 24.41 5.10 16.51
C ARG A 143 23.69 5.14 17.86
N PHE A 144 23.11 4.03 18.25
CA PHE A 144 22.54 3.91 19.59
C PHE A 144 23.69 3.88 20.61
N THR A 145 23.87 4.98 21.33
CA THR A 145 24.76 5.01 22.48
C THR A 145 24.02 4.46 23.68
N ARG A 146 24.41 3.27 24.14
CA ARG A 146 23.87 2.73 25.40
C ARG A 146 24.25 3.68 26.53
N ARG A 147 23.27 4.36 27.11
CA ARG A 147 23.41 4.95 28.43
C ARG A 147 22.96 3.89 29.45
N PRO A 148 23.87 3.42 30.33
CA PRO A 148 23.53 2.35 31.28
C PRO A 148 22.63 2.79 32.43
N GLU A 149 22.18 4.06 32.48
CA GLU A 149 21.65 4.66 33.72
C GLU A 149 20.15 4.86 33.76
N THR A 150 19.37 4.43 32.78
CA THR A 150 17.92 4.54 32.88
C THR A 150 17.32 3.15 33.09
N ILE A 151 17.39 2.66 34.32
CA ILE A 151 16.61 1.51 34.78
C ILE A 151 15.17 1.98 34.94
N ILE A 152 14.39 1.88 33.86
CA ILE A 152 12.92 1.93 34.00
C ILE A 152 12.53 0.54 34.44
N SER A 153 12.03 0.44 35.65
CA SER A 153 11.54 -0.77 36.30
C SER A 153 10.56 -1.55 35.40
N GLY A 154 10.99 -2.65 34.87
CA GLY A 154 10.20 -3.56 34.07
C GLY A 154 10.68 -5.00 34.25
N GLU A 155 9.73 -5.90 34.35
CA GLU A 155 9.75 -7.24 34.92
C GLU A 155 10.48 -8.34 34.11
N LEU A 156 11.34 -8.03 33.16
CA LEU A 156 12.03 -9.05 32.38
C LEU A 156 13.53 -9.07 32.66
N TYR A 157 13.96 -10.16 33.29
CA TYR A 157 15.37 -10.42 33.59
C TYR A 157 15.96 -11.45 32.61
N ASP A 158 17.16 -11.18 32.12
CA ASP A 158 17.90 -12.12 31.29
C ASP A 158 18.57 -13.19 32.21
N GLN A 159 18.05 -14.39 32.18
CA GLN A 159 18.55 -15.51 32.99
C GLN A 159 19.97 -15.96 32.60
N ASN A 160 20.45 -15.58 31.42
CA ASN A 160 21.77 -15.99 30.93
C ASN A 160 22.90 -14.99 31.25
N ARG A 161 22.59 -13.84 31.85
CA ARG A 161 23.58 -12.84 32.24
C ARG A 161 23.59 -12.58 33.74
N LYS A 162 24.77 -12.70 34.35
CA LYS A 162 24.95 -12.37 35.75
C LYS A 162 24.88 -10.85 35.94
N GLY A 163 23.88 -10.38 36.71
CA GLY A 163 23.69 -8.97 37.03
C GLY A 163 24.25 -8.56 38.37
N GLN A 164 24.20 -7.26 38.64
CA GLN A 164 24.58 -6.69 39.96
C GLN A 164 23.38 -6.10 40.69
N ASP A 165 22.18 -6.26 40.16
CA ASP A 165 20.97 -5.73 40.78
C ASP A 165 20.56 -6.61 41.97
N VAL A 166 20.66 -6.05 43.16
CA VAL A 166 20.39 -6.71 44.44
C VAL A 166 18.89 -6.89 44.69
N SER A 167 18.04 -6.26 43.91
CA SER A 167 16.59 -6.24 44.12
C SER A 167 15.91 -7.57 43.77
N GLU A 168 16.51 -8.36 42.87
CA GLU A 168 15.92 -9.63 42.46
C GLU A 168 16.93 -10.78 42.39
N VAL A 169 16.66 -11.84 43.10
CA VAL A 169 17.47 -13.04 43.14
C VAL A 169 16.99 -13.99 42.05
N SER A 170 17.79 -14.15 40.99
CA SER A 170 17.48 -15.04 39.86
C SER A 170 17.78 -16.50 40.10
N GLY A 171 18.71 -16.80 41.05
CA GLY A 171 19.11 -18.15 41.36
C GLY A 171 19.95 -18.28 42.63
N LEU A 172 20.26 -19.51 42.97
CA LEU A 172 21.13 -19.90 44.08
C LEU A 172 22.17 -20.89 43.53
N ARG A 173 23.45 -20.71 43.87
CA ARG A 173 24.51 -21.64 43.53
C ARG A 173 25.51 -21.80 44.68
N ASN A 174 26.33 -22.80 44.60
CA ASN A 174 27.40 -22.99 45.57
C ASN A 174 28.45 -21.91 45.45
N TYR A 175 29.06 -21.57 46.59
CA TYR A 175 30.13 -20.57 46.69
C TYR A 175 31.36 -21.01 45.92
N GLU A 176 31.93 -20.11 45.14
CA GLU A 176 33.23 -20.28 44.48
C GLU A 176 34.24 -19.27 45.03
N LYS A 177 35.51 -19.66 45.04
CA LYS A 177 36.59 -18.79 45.54
C LYS A 177 36.67 -17.49 44.68
N GLY A 178 36.39 -16.34 45.32
CA GLY A 178 36.29 -15.04 44.67
C GLY A 178 34.91 -14.39 44.76
N ASP A 179 33.91 -15.10 45.18
CA ASP A 179 32.57 -14.54 45.41
C ASP A 179 32.55 -13.58 46.61
N SER A 180 31.75 -12.54 46.50
CA SER A 180 31.58 -11.55 47.57
C SER A 180 30.81 -12.15 48.73
N LEU A 181 31.33 -12.01 49.93
CA LEU A 181 30.68 -12.50 51.18
C LEU A 181 29.31 -11.90 51.43
N GLY A 182 29.05 -10.70 50.91
CA GLY A 182 27.72 -10.04 50.97
C GLY A 182 26.65 -10.73 50.18
N ARG A 183 26.99 -11.61 49.24
CA ARG A 183 26.04 -12.38 48.41
C ARG A 183 25.66 -13.73 49.00
N ILE A 184 26.29 -14.14 50.11
CA ILE A 184 26.01 -15.43 50.77
C ILE A 184 24.61 -15.42 51.36
N HIS A 185 23.84 -16.47 51.08
CA HIS A 185 22.56 -16.69 51.67
C HIS A 185 22.71 -17.45 53.04
N TRP A 186 23.13 -16.76 54.08
CA TRP A 186 23.49 -17.32 55.38
C TRP A 186 22.46 -18.29 55.96
N LYS A 187 21.16 -17.93 55.84
CA LYS A 187 20.05 -18.79 56.33
C LYS A 187 19.96 -20.16 55.64
N LEU A 188 20.26 -20.18 54.33
CA LEU A 188 20.23 -21.44 53.58
C LEU A 188 21.56 -22.22 53.79
N SER A 189 22.67 -21.49 53.75
CA SER A 189 24.00 -22.09 53.99
C SER A 189 24.04 -22.85 55.35
N SER A 190 23.47 -22.27 56.40
CA SER A 190 23.42 -22.91 57.70
C SER A 190 22.50 -24.14 57.77
N LYS A 191 21.56 -24.33 56.85
CA LYS A 191 20.72 -25.50 56.75
C LYS A 191 21.33 -26.63 55.94
N LEU A 192 22.12 -26.27 54.91
CA LEU A 192 22.71 -27.21 53.97
C LEU A 192 24.13 -27.62 54.37
N ASP A 193 24.68 -26.94 55.35
CA ASP A 193 26.12 -27.06 55.79
C ASP A 193 27.11 -26.79 54.65
N GLU A 194 26.69 -26.02 53.62
CA GLU A 194 27.44 -25.60 52.46
C GLU A 194 27.20 -24.13 52.20
N LEU A 195 28.24 -23.42 51.74
CA LEU A 195 28.11 -22.01 51.40
C LEU A 195 27.33 -21.82 50.08
N VAL A 196 26.16 -21.19 50.17
CA VAL A 196 25.30 -20.87 49.01
C VAL A 196 25.28 -19.37 48.78
N VAL A 197 25.45 -18.99 47.50
CA VAL A 197 25.48 -17.58 47.04
C VAL A 197 24.22 -17.28 46.20
N ARG A 198 23.70 -16.07 46.39
CA ARG A 198 22.61 -15.56 45.57
C ARG A 198 23.13 -15.07 44.22
N GLU A 199 22.51 -15.50 43.13
CA GLU A 199 22.72 -14.93 41.80
C GLU A 199 21.66 -13.89 41.55
N PHE A 200 22.10 -12.73 41.10
CA PHE A 200 21.21 -11.61 40.78
C PHE A 200 20.96 -11.54 39.28
N GLY A 201 19.73 -11.20 38.91
CA GLY A 201 19.34 -11.04 37.54
C GLY A 201 19.93 -9.79 36.87
N TYR A 202 20.02 -9.82 35.57
CA TYR A 202 20.36 -8.66 34.75
C TYR A 202 19.07 -8.11 34.13
N PRO A 203 18.69 -6.84 34.40
CA PRO A 203 17.49 -6.27 33.79
C PRO A 203 17.67 -6.20 32.27
N SER A 204 16.81 -6.88 31.54
CA SER A 204 16.87 -6.98 30.06
C SER A 204 15.95 -6.00 29.34
N ASN A 205 15.38 -5.04 30.05
CA ASN A 205 14.43 -4.13 29.47
C ASN A 205 15.07 -3.07 28.59
N TYR A 206 14.99 -3.30 27.30
CA TYR A 206 15.18 -2.27 26.29
C TYR A 206 13.81 -1.82 25.77
N SER A 207 13.28 -0.74 26.29
CA SER A 207 12.13 -0.06 25.68
C SER A 207 12.64 0.97 24.69
N ILE A 208 12.27 0.84 23.44
CA ILE A 208 12.49 1.87 22.43
C ILE A 208 11.18 2.66 22.35
N LEU A 209 11.22 3.90 22.82
CA LEU A 209 10.10 4.83 22.65
C LEU A 209 10.32 5.61 21.36
N ILE A 210 9.47 5.39 20.37
CA ILE A 210 9.45 6.18 19.15
C ILE A 210 8.34 7.22 19.32
N LEU A 211 8.76 8.48 19.47
CA LEU A 211 7.84 9.60 19.43
C LEU A 211 7.70 10.05 17.98
N TYR A 212 6.50 9.97 17.47
CA TYR A 212 6.15 10.47 16.15
C TYR A 212 5.36 11.78 16.33
N ASP A 213 5.85 12.84 15.70
CA ASP A 213 5.24 14.17 15.67
C ASP A 213 4.64 14.47 14.29
#